data_b8dd32423ebe8a3c9a517b928e33ee28
#
_entry.id   b8dd32423ebe8a3c9a517b928e33ee28
#
_cell.length_a   1.000
_cell.length_b   1.000
_cell.length_c   1.000
_cell.angle_alpha   90.00
_cell.angle_beta   90.00
_cell.angle_gamma   90.00
#
_symmetry.space_group_name_H-M   'P 1'
#
loop_
_entity.id
_entity.type
_entity.pdbx_description
1 polymer ?
#
loop_
_entity_poly.entity_id
_entity_poly.type
_entity_poly.pdbx_seq_one_letter_code
_entity_poly.pdbx_strand_id
1 'polypeptide(L)'
;MKSFCRGVDTGGPLKFPLVLAGVKSHNSQPMNHNPDDLIMLFNDLFRESCRTLLVRGSDEPEYIPASEPDGFARVVFAHGYFASALHEIAHWCIAGEHRRTLHDYGYWYCPGGRTPEQQQAFENVEIRPQAIEWLFSLAAGSRFHISVDNLAGDGAADEQAFRRNVCKQAADYLEHGLPERAQQFFDTLKQFYNTSTRIGHDWNHDKVRIAPAGNEYLKSRTADTL
;
A
#
# COMPACT_ATOMS: atom_id res chain seq x y z
N MET A 1 -50.92 -31.75 12.98
CA MET A 1 -49.57 -31.33 13.40
C MET A 1 -49.07 -30.33 12.36
N LYS A 2 -49.00 -29.05 12.72
CA LYS A 2 -48.62 -27.95 11.80
C LYS A 2 -47.12 -27.69 11.98
N SER A 3 -46.34 -27.88 10.88
CA SER A 3 -44.92 -27.55 10.82
C SER A 3 -44.76 -26.06 10.55
N PHE A 4 -43.99 -25.37 11.41
CA PHE A 4 -43.72 -23.95 11.34
C PHE A 4 -42.31 -23.78 10.70
N CYS A 5 -42.26 -23.40 9.44
CA CYS A 5 -40.99 -22.94 8.82
C CYS A 5 -40.79 -21.47 9.17
N ARG A 6 -39.75 -21.17 9.94
CA ARG A 6 -39.26 -19.78 10.13
C ARG A 6 -38.36 -19.40 8.96
N GLY A 7 -38.71 -18.29 8.35
CA GLY A 7 -37.93 -17.69 7.27
C GLY A 7 -36.58 -17.20 7.77
N VAL A 8 -35.57 -17.39 6.92
CA VAL A 8 -34.22 -16.84 7.06
C VAL A 8 -34.26 -15.41 6.55
N ASP A 9 -33.99 -14.49 7.45
CA ASP A 9 -33.91 -13.05 7.15
C ASP A 9 -32.60 -12.81 6.37
N THR A 10 -32.73 -12.46 5.09
CA THR A 10 -31.59 -12.07 4.23
C THR A 10 -31.22 -10.63 4.56
N GLY A 11 -30.16 -10.47 5.37
CA GLY A 11 -29.59 -9.18 5.71
C GLY A 11 -29.23 -8.36 4.48
N GLY A 12 -29.92 -7.23 4.31
CA GLY A 12 -29.60 -6.24 3.29
C GLY A 12 -28.25 -5.57 3.54
N PRO A 13 -27.70 -4.88 2.54
CA PRO A 13 -26.37 -4.27 2.64
C PRO A 13 -26.32 -3.23 3.76
N LEU A 14 -25.31 -3.34 4.60
CA LEU A 14 -24.99 -2.40 5.67
C LEU A 14 -24.81 -0.99 5.07
N LYS A 15 -25.74 -0.10 5.37
CA LYS A 15 -25.65 1.32 5.04
C LYS A 15 -24.73 1.99 6.06
N PHE A 16 -23.51 2.30 5.65
CA PHE A 16 -22.64 3.20 6.40
C PHE A 16 -23.18 4.62 6.34
N PRO A 17 -23.20 5.38 7.44
CA PRO A 17 -23.60 6.77 7.40
C PRO A 17 -22.58 7.59 6.59
N LEU A 18 -23.05 8.15 5.48
CA LEU A 18 -22.29 9.07 4.65
C LEU A 18 -22.13 10.39 5.42
N VAL A 19 -20.99 10.61 6.05
CA VAL A 19 -20.64 11.95 6.54
C VAL A 19 -20.19 12.75 5.31
N LEU A 20 -21.14 13.44 4.70
CA LEU A 20 -20.88 14.44 3.66
C LEU A 20 -20.23 15.68 4.30
N ALA A 21 -18.91 15.66 4.45
CA ALA A 21 -18.15 16.88 4.63
C ALA A 21 -17.94 17.51 3.26
N GLY A 22 -18.54 18.66 3.04
CA GLY A 22 -18.49 19.64 1.99
C GLY A 22 -17.65 19.36 0.74
N VAL A 23 -18.33 19.12 -0.39
CA VAL A 23 -17.75 19.19 -1.73
C VAL A 23 -17.21 20.61 -1.98
N LYS A 24 -15.90 20.80 -1.88
CA LYS A 24 -15.24 22.02 -2.36
C LYS A 24 -15.00 21.88 -3.85
N SER A 25 -15.48 22.89 -4.60
CA SER A 25 -15.30 23.05 -6.04
C SER A 25 -13.83 23.00 -6.44
N HIS A 26 -13.53 22.26 -7.52
CA HIS A 26 -12.21 22.07 -8.10
C HIS A 26 -11.62 23.39 -8.61
N ASN A 27 -10.69 23.92 -7.84
CA ASN A 27 -9.63 24.75 -8.35
C ASN A 27 -8.41 23.82 -8.49
N SER A 28 -7.71 23.83 -9.64
CA SER A 28 -6.59 22.93 -9.97
C SER A 28 -5.32 23.28 -9.17
N GLN A 29 -5.41 23.14 -7.84
CA GLN A 29 -4.25 23.15 -6.97
C GLN A 29 -3.53 21.78 -7.09
N PRO A 30 -2.19 21.74 -7.08
CA PRO A 30 -1.48 20.48 -6.99
C PRO A 30 -1.98 19.69 -5.77
N MET A 31 -2.35 18.42 -5.98
CA MET A 31 -2.81 17.58 -4.87
C MET A 31 -1.67 17.43 -3.87
N ASN A 32 -1.87 17.95 -2.66
CA ASN A 32 -0.92 17.77 -1.58
C ASN A 32 -1.17 16.38 -0.96
N HIS A 33 -0.22 15.46 -1.15
CA HIS A 33 -0.27 14.11 -0.58
C HIS A 33 0.25 14.15 0.86
N ASN A 34 -0.67 14.28 1.82
CA ASN A 34 -0.34 14.31 3.24
C ASN A 34 -0.45 12.88 3.83
N PRO A 35 0.60 12.33 4.47
CA PRO A 35 0.53 11.04 5.14
C PRO A 35 -0.55 10.95 6.23
N ASP A 36 -0.94 12.07 6.84
CA ASP A 36 -2.02 12.08 7.83
C ASP A 36 -3.38 11.70 7.23
N ASP A 37 -3.59 11.98 5.93
CA ASP A 37 -4.78 11.49 5.23
C ASP A 37 -4.79 9.95 5.16
N LEU A 38 -3.63 9.32 4.89
CA LEU A 38 -3.51 7.86 4.87
C LEU A 38 -3.74 7.26 6.26
N ILE A 39 -3.22 7.88 7.32
CA ILE A 39 -3.45 7.45 8.71
C ILE A 39 -4.95 7.48 9.01
N MET A 40 -5.63 8.57 8.68
CA MET A 40 -7.07 8.71 8.87
C MET A 40 -7.83 7.62 8.10
N LEU A 41 -7.60 7.51 6.79
CA LEU A 41 -8.31 6.56 5.92
C LEU A 41 -8.08 5.11 6.31
N PHE A 42 -6.85 4.75 6.63
CA PHE A 42 -6.51 3.39 7.06
C PHE A 42 -7.16 3.05 8.40
N ASN A 43 -7.08 3.95 9.38
CA ASN A 43 -7.62 3.73 10.71
C ASN A 43 -9.16 3.69 10.69
N ASP A 44 -9.82 4.50 9.85
CA ASP A 44 -11.28 4.44 9.68
C ASP A 44 -11.74 3.09 9.13
N LEU A 45 -10.95 2.47 8.22
CA LEU A 45 -11.29 1.17 7.64
C LEU A 45 -10.94 -0.02 8.57
N PHE A 46 -9.77 0.01 9.19
CA PHE A 46 -9.15 -1.20 9.73
C PHE A 46 -8.92 -1.19 11.24
N ARG A 47 -9.08 -0.07 11.89
CA ARG A 47 -8.93 0.01 13.34
C ARG A 47 -9.83 -1.00 14.07
N GLU A 48 -11.11 -0.96 13.82
CA GLU A 48 -12.07 -1.82 14.51
C GLU A 48 -12.20 -3.20 13.85
N SER A 49 -12.22 -3.24 12.52
CA SER A 49 -12.43 -4.48 11.76
C SER A 49 -11.25 -5.44 11.79
N CYS A 50 -10.01 -4.91 11.81
CA CYS A 50 -8.77 -5.67 11.79
C CYS A 50 -7.90 -5.46 13.02
N ARG A 51 -8.33 -4.65 13.99
CA ARG A 51 -7.55 -4.30 15.19
C ARG A 51 -6.13 -3.82 14.84
N THR A 52 -6.00 -3.01 13.79
CA THR A 52 -4.71 -2.55 13.28
C THR A 52 -4.74 -1.04 13.06
N LEU A 53 -3.64 -0.38 13.40
CA LEU A 53 -3.44 1.06 13.23
C LEU A 53 -2.28 1.32 12.27
N LEU A 54 -2.42 2.33 11.41
CA LEU A 54 -1.29 2.93 10.71
C LEU A 54 -0.74 4.06 11.58
N VAL A 55 0.57 4.04 11.83
CA VAL A 55 1.23 5.04 12.69
C VAL A 55 2.52 5.53 12.04
N ARG A 56 2.85 6.79 12.30
CA ARG A 56 4.10 7.39 11.86
C ARG A 56 5.24 6.93 12.75
N GLY A 57 6.29 6.37 12.16
CA GLY A 57 7.56 6.05 12.83
C GLY A 57 8.66 7.08 12.58
N SER A 58 9.86 6.73 13.00
CA SER A 58 11.08 7.54 12.80
C SER A 58 11.87 7.06 11.57
N ASP A 59 12.85 6.20 11.77
CA ASP A 59 13.87 5.92 10.76
C ASP A 59 13.55 4.70 9.90
N GLU A 60 13.05 3.64 10.51
CA GLU A 60 12.76 2.39 9.81
C GLU A 60 11.27 2.02 9.94
N PRO A 61 10.69 1.44 8.87
CA PRO A 61 9.35 0.90 8.95
C PRO A 61 9.36 -0.42 9.73
N GLU A 62 8.25 -0.75 10.40
CA GLU A 62 8.09 -2.03 11.08
C GLU A 62 6.61 -2.42 11.19
N TYR A 63 6.35 -3.71 11.31
CA TYR A 63 5.05 -4.21 11.71
C TYR A 63 5.13 -4.82 13.10
N ILE A 64 4.30 -4.32 14.01
CA ILE A 64 4.23 -4.75 15.40
C ILE A 64 2.88 -5.42 15.62
N PRO A 65 2.83 -6.75 15.86
CA PRO A 65 1.59 -7.43 16.18
C PRO A 65 1.03 -6.97 17.52
N ALA A 66 -0.27 -7.14 17.74
CA ALA A 66 -0.87 -6.88 19.04
C ALA A 66 -0.26 -7.80 20.09
N SER A 67 0.20 -7.23 21.21
CA SER A 67 0.78 -8.00 22.33
C SER A 67 -0.30 -8.52 23.28
N GLU A 68 -1.43 -7.84 23.34
CA GLU A 68 -2.57 -8.18 24.19
C GLU A 68 -3.79 -8.54 23.34
N PRO A 69 -4.70 -9.42 23.82
CA PRO A 69 -5.89 -9.81 23.06
C PRO A 69 -6.76 -8.63 22.61
N ASP A 70 -6.84 -7.60 23.42
CA ASP A 70 -7.59 -6.37 23.11
C ASP A 70 -6.72 -5.24 22.54
N GLY A 71 -5.43 -5.50 22.31
CA GLY A 71 -4.48 -4.56 21.74
C GLY A 71 -4.69 -4.31 20.27
N PHE A 72 -3.97 -3.33 19.73
CA PHE A 72 -3.92 -3.03 18.31
C PHE A 72 -2.54 -3.38 17.75
N ALA A 73 -2.53 -4.09 16.62
CA ALA A 73 -1.33 -4.18 15.80
C ALA A 73 -1.01 -2.82 15.18
N ARG A 74 0.24 -2.58 14.84
CA ARG A 74 0.70 -1.31 14.27
C ARG A 74 1.49 -1.55 12.99
N VAL A 75 1.08 -0.88 11.93
CA VAL A 75 1.84 -0.70 10.69
C VAL A 75 2.57 0.62 10.83
N VAL A 76 3.87 0.59 11.01
CA VAL A 76 4.72 1.77 11.24
C VAL A 76 5.43 2.11 9.95
N PHE A 77 5.25 3.32 9.43
CA PHE A 77 5.93 3.78 8.23
C PHE A 77 7.02 4.81 8.55
N ALA A 78 8.13 4.75 7.78
CA ALA A 78 9.30 5.54 8.06
C ALA A 78 9.18 7.00 7.61
N HIS A 79 9.92 7.90 8.27
CA HIS A 79 10.20 9.30 7.93
C HIS A 79 8.96 10.18 7.66
N GLY A 80 7.75 9.68 7.86
CA GLY A 80 6.53 10.41 7.53
C GLY A 80 6.31 10.61 6.03
N TYR A 81 6.91 9.79 5.16
CA TYR A 81 6.72 9.88 3.73
C TYR A 81 5.43 9.18 3.28
N PHE A 82 4.70 9.84 2.40
CA PHE A 82 3.46 9.30 1.82
C PHE A 82 3.69 7.96 1.10
N ALA A 83 4.75 7.85 0.29
CA ALA A 83 5.10 6.62 -0.41
C ALA A 83 5.46 5.48 0.56
N SER A 84 6.21 5.75 1.64
CA SER A 84 6.50 4.76 2.68
C SER A 84 5.22 4.23 3.32
N ALA A 85 4.27 5.10 3.64
CA ALA A 85 2.99 4.66 4.19
C ALA A 85 2.21 3.76 3.22
N LEU A 86 2.16 4.10 1.92
CA LEU A 86 1.51 3.25 0.91
C LEU A 86 2.19 1.88 0.78
N HIS A 87 3.51 1.84 0.87
CA HIS A 87 4.30 0.62 0.81
C HIS A 87 4.00 -0.31 1.99
N GLU A 88 4.04 0.21 3.22
CA GLU A 88 3.76 -0.59 4.41
C GLU A 88 2.30 -1.05 4.47
N ILE A 89 1.36 -0.23 4.01
CA ILE A 89 -0.03 -0.65 3.85
C ILE A 89 -0.13 -1.81 2.84
N ALA A 90 0.62 -1.77 1.74
CA ALA A 90 0.60 -2.83 0.74
C ALA A 90 1.10 -4.17 1.31
N HIS A 91 2.21 -4.17 2.06
CA HIS A 91 2.67 -5.36 2.80
C HIS A 91 1.61 -5.90 3.75
N TRP A 92 1.00 -5.04 4.55
CA TRP A 92 -0.04 -5.44 5.49
C TRP A 92 -1.28 -6.02 4.78
N CYS A 93 -1.66 -5.46 3.65
CA CYS A 93 -2.82 -5.92 2.89
C CYS A 93 -2.69 -7.37 2.39
N ILE A 94 -1.48 -7.81 2.04
CA ILE A 94 -1.22 -9.16 1.55
C ILE A 94 -0.79 -10.15 2.64
N ALA A 95 -0.42 -9.66 3.81
CA ALA A 95 -0.01 -10.51 4.92
C ALA A 95 -1.18 -11.40 5.38
N GLY A 96 -0.99 -12.73 5.34
CA GLY A 96 -1.97 -13.70 5.84
C GLY A 96 -2.12 -13.63 7.36
N GLU A 97 -3.14 -14.29 7.91
CA GLU A 97 -3.44 -14.25 9.34
C GLU A 97 -2.25 -14.64 10.21
N HIS A 98 -1.61 -15.77 9.90
CA HIS A 98 -0.45 -16.23 10.64
C HIS A 98 0.71 -15.22 10.60
N ARG A 99 1.01 -14.63 9.44
CA ARG A 99 2.09 -13.65 9.33
C ARG A 99 1.82 -12.38 10.14
N ARG A 100 0.56 -11.98 10.28
CA ARG A 100 0.17 -10.84 11.11
C ARG A 100 0.27 -11.09 12.62
N THR A 101 0.58 -12.30 13.06
CA THR A 101 0.94 -12.57 14.48
C THR A 101 2.43 -12.44 14.76
N LEU A 102 3.24 -12.20 13.71
CA LEU A 102 4.70 -12.13 13.80
C LEU A 102 5.17 -10.69 13.59
N HIS A 103 6.18 -10.29 14.34
CA HIS A 103 6.89 -9.02 14.10
C HIS A 103 7.46 -9.03 12.67
N ASP A 104 7.33 -7.93 11.94
CA ASP A 104 7.70 -7.79 10.53
C ASP A 104 7.22 -8.94 9.64
N TYR A 105 6.06 -9.48 9.96
CA TYR A 105 5.45 -10.61 9.26
C TYR A 105 6.35 -11.86 9.23
N GLY A 106 7.36 -11.93 10.12
CA GLY A 106 8.35 -13.01 10.14
C GLY A 106 9.32 -12.99 8.97
N TYR A 107 9.48 -11.84 8.30
CA TYR A 107 10.53 -11.66 7.31
C TYR A 107 11.84 -11.26 7.99
N TRP A 108 12.94 -11.82 7.50
CA TRP A 108 14.27 -11.34 7.84
C TRP A 108 14.68 -10.26 6.82
N TYR A 109 15.01 -9.09 7.32
CA TYR A 109 15.42 -7.96 6.50
C TYR A 109 16.94 -7.79 6.53
N CYS A 110 17.54 -7.69 5.33
CA CYS A 110 18.96 -7.32 5.16
C CYS A 110 19.01 -5.99 4.40
N PRO A 111 19.35 -4.88 5.06
CA PRO A 111 19.21 -3.53 4.50
C PRO A 111 20.17 -3.20 3.36
N GLY A 112 21.16 -4.05 3.06
CA GLY A 112 22.12 -3.82 1.97
C GLY A 112 23.17 -4.91 1.89
N GLY A 113 23.97 -4.90 0.81
CA GLY A 113 25.02 -5.90 0.61
C GLY A 113 24.50 -7.32 0.35
N ARG A 114 23.28 -7.47 -0.20
CA ARG A 114 22.69 -8.77 -0.52
C ARG A 114 23.50 -9.48 -1.58
N THR A 115 23.68 -10.81 -1.43
CA THR A 115 24.16 -11.66 -2.51
C THR A 115 23.12 -11.70 -3.64
N PRO A 116 23.47 -12.16 -4.86
CA PRO A 116 22.51 -12.31 -5.96
C PRO A 116 21.31 -13.18 -5.58
N GLU A 117 21.52 -14.26 -4.83
CA GLU A 117 20.46 -15.17 -4.37
C GLU A 117 19.55 -14.49 -3.34
N GLN A 118 20.13 -13.73 -2.42
CA GLN A 118 19.36 -12.95 -1.43
C GLN A 118 18.59 -11.83 -2.11
N GLN A 119 19.16 -11.17 -3.11
CA GLN A 119 18.48 -10.15 -3.90
C GLN A 119 17.29 -10.75 -4.67
N GLN A 120 17.48 -11.90 -5.31
CA GLN A 120 16.38 -12.58 -6.00
C GLN A 120 15.26 -13.00 -5.04
N ALA A 121 15.61 -13.48 -3.84
CA ALA A 121 14.62 -13.83 -2.81
C ALA A 121 13.85 -12.58 -2.35
N PHE A 122 14.52 -11.46 -2.14
CA PHE A 122 13.93 -10.17 -1.81
C PHE A 122 12.97 -9.70 -2.92
N GLU A 123 13.41 -9.67 -4.17
CA GLU A 123 12.59 -9.28 -5.31
C GLU A 123 11.31 -10.10 -5.43
N ASN A 124 11.41 -11.42 -5.22
CA ASN A 124 10.24 -12.30 -5.26
C ASN A 124 9.19 -11.95 -4.19
N VAL A 125 9.61 -11.47 -3.03
CA VAL A 125 8.71 -11.02 -1.96
C VAL A 125 8.13 -9.64 -2.28
N GLU A 126 8.89 -8.76 -2.92
CA GLU A 126 8.55 -7.37 -3.18
C GLU A 126 7.64 -7.14 -4.41
N ILE A 127 7.59 -8.07 -5.37
CA ILE A 127 6.75 -7.92 -6.57
C ILE A 127 5.30 -7.58 -6.22
N ARG A 128 4.69 -8.30 -5.30
CA ARG A 128 3.28 -8.11 -4.93
C ARG A 128 3.03 -6.83 -4.13
N PRO A 129 3.80 -6.52 -3.08
CA PRO A 129 3.68 -5.26 -2.37
C PRO A 129 3.84 -4.05 -3.29
N GLN A 130 4.90 -4.00 -4.10
CA GLN A 130 5.14 -2.87 -4.99
C GLN A 130 4.09 -2.74 -6.10
N ALA A 131 3.52 -3.84 -6.58
CA ALA A 131 2.38 -3.79 -7.50
C ALA A 131 1.15 -3.14 -6.86
N ILE A 132 0.85 -3.46 -5.59
CA ILE A 132 -0.26 -2.85 -4.84
C ILE A 132 0.03 -1.39 -4.51
N GLU A 133 1.24 -1.07 -4.04
CA GLU A 133 1.68 0.31 -3.81
C GLU A 133 1.51 1.18 -5.06
N TRP A 134 1.88 0.64 -6.22
CA TRP A 134 1.67 1.33 -7.48
C TRP A 134 0.19 1.63 -7.75
N LEU A 135 -0.68 0.64 -7.54
CA LEU A 135 -2.13 0.85 -7.70
C LEU A 135 -2.67 1.85 -6.67
N PHE A 136 -2.20 1.83 -5.44
CA PHE A 136 -2.53 2.84 -4.43
C PHE A 136 -2.06 4.24 -4.85
N SER A 137 -0.86 4.33 -5.39
CA SER A 137 -0.31 5.59 -5.91
C SER A 137 -1.17 6.13 -7.06
N LEU A 138 -1.60 5.28 -7.99
CA LEU A 138 -2.54 5.65 -9.05
C LEU A 138 -3.88 6.11 -8.46
N ALA A 139 -4.41 5.38 -7.48
CA ALA A 139 -5.66 5.71 -6.80
C ALA A 139 -5.58 7.05 -6.05
N ALA A 140 -4.43 7.37 -5.48
CA ALA A 140 -4.19 8.65 -4.83
C ALA A 140 -3.81 9.76 -5.82
N GLY A 141 -3.48 9.46 -7.08
CA GLY A 141 -2.94 10.42 -8.04
C GLY A 141 -1.52 10.87 -7.69
N SER A 142 -0.79 10.06 -6.93
CA SER A 142 0.61 10.29 -6.56
C SER A 142 1.57 9.60 -7.54
N ARG A 143 2.86 9.94 -7.43
CA ARG A 143 3.91 9.28 -8.23
C ARG A 143 4.31 7.98 -7.55
N PHE A 144 4.59 6.96 -8.36
CA PHE A 144 5.14 5.69 -7.93
C PHE A 144 6.54 5.51 -8.51
N HIS A 145 7.45 4.98 -7.70
CA HIS A 145 8.83 4.64 -8.09
C HIS A 145 9.13 3.21 -7.65
N ILE A 146 9.48 2.35 -8.59
CA ILE A 146 9.96 1.00 -8.26
C ILE A 146 11.28 1.09 -7.52
N SER A 147 11.38 0.40 -6.38
CA SER A 147 12.61 0.30 -5.59
C SER A 147 13.17 -1.13 -5.63
N VAL A 148 14.42 -1.27 -6.00
CA VAL A 148 15.17 -2.54 -5.91
C VAL A 148 15.99 -2.63 -4.62
N ASP A 149 16.10 -1.54 -3.87
CA ASP A 149 16.68 -1.40 -2.53
C ASP A 149 17.99 -2.21 -2.30
N ASN A 150 18.93 -2.14 -3.24
CA ASN A 150 20.23 -2.77 -3.12
C ASN A 150 21.37 -1.76 -3.45
N LEU A 151 21.58 -0.81 -2.54
CA LEU A 151 22.49 0.32 -2.75
C LEU A 151 23.97 -0.05 -2.77
N ALA A 152 24.36 -1.24 -2.34
CA ALA A 152 25.74 -1.66 -2.17
C ALA A 152 26.04 -3.10 -2.67
N GLY A 153 25.11 -3.72 -3.40
CA GLY A 153 25.28 -5.09 -3.86
C GLY A 153 26.00 -5.17 -5.21
N ASP A 154 26.98 -6.06 -5.34
CA ASP A 154 27.68 -6.38 -6.60
C ASP A 154 26.81 -7.20 -7.58
N GLY A 155 25.62 -7.60 -7.15
CA GLY A 155 24.65 -8.26 -7.99
C GLY A 155 23.88 -7.23 -8.80
N ALA A 156 24.21 -7.05 -10.08
CA ALA A 156 23.33 -6.40 -11.02
C ALA A 156 22.06 -7.26 -11.13
N ALA A 157 21.12 -7.04 -10.19
CA ALA A 157 19.76 -7.52 -10.35
C ALA A 157 19.27 -7.06 -11.73
N ASP A 158 18.61 -7.93 -12.47
CA ASP A 158 17.96 -7.49 -13.71
C ASP A 158 16.76 -6.60 -13.30
N GLU A 159 17.10 -5.34 -12.98
CA GLU A 159 16.12 -4.32 -12.59
C GLU A 159 14.97 -4.25 -13.60
N GLN A 160 15.27 -4.51 -14.88
CA GLN A 160 14.25 -4.52 -15.91
C GLN A 160 13.33 -5.74 -15.78
N ALA A 161 13.87 -6.92 -15.40
CA ALA A 161 13.03 -8.09 -15.14
C ALA A 161 12.13 -7.88 -13.93
N PHE A 162 12.68 -7.34 -12.84
CA PHE A 162 11.89 -6.99 -11.65
C PHE A 162 10.77 -6.01 -12.00
N ARG A 163 11.06 -4.93 -12.72
CA ARG A 163 10.07 -3.95 -13.19
C ARG A 163 8.98 -4.60 -14.03
N ARG A 164 9.34 -5.46 -14.98
CA ARG A 164 8.36 -6.22 -15.80
C ARG A 164 7.44 -7.07 -14.92
N ASN A 165 7.98 -7.71 -13.89
CA ASN A 165 7.22 -8.56 -12.98
C ASN A 165 6.24 -7.74 -12.12
N VAL A 166 6.66 -6.59 -11.60
CA VAL A 166 5.77 -5.66 -10.87
C VAL A 166 4.66 -5.15 -11.79
N CYS A 167 4.99 -4.74 -13.02
CA CYS A 167 3.99 -4.29 -14.01
C CYS A 167 2.97 -5.39 -14.32
N LYS A 168 3.45 -6.62 -14.56
CA LYS A 168 2.58 -7.76 -14.84
C LYS A 168 1.65 -8.07 -13.67
N GLN A 169 2.17 -8.03 -12.45
CA GLN A 169 1.37 -8.28 -11.25
C GLN A 169 0.33 -7.17 -11.03
N ALA A 170 0.67 -5.90 -11.29
CA ALA A 170 -0.29 -4.81 -11.18
C ALA A 170 -1.40 -4.93 -12.23
N ALA A 171 -1.07 -5.32 -13.46
CA ALA A 171 -2.06 -5.60 -14.51
C ALA A 171 -2.99 -6.76 -14.14
N ASP A 172 -2.43 -7.83 -13.57
CA ASP A 172 -3.19 -8.98 -13.08
C ASP A 172 -4.20 -8.58 -12.00
N TYR A 173 -3.79 -7.73 -11.05
CA TYR A 173 -4.69 -7.20 -10.02
C TYR A 173 -5.81 -6.31 -10.58
N LEU A 174 -5.54 -5.54 -11.63
CA LEU A 174 -6.58 -4.73 -12.29
C LEU A 174 -7.59 -5.59 -13.04
N GLU A 175 -7.16 -6.72 -13.60
CA GLU A 175 -8.00 -7.63 -14.36
C GLU A 175 -8.82 -8.56 -13.45
N HIS A 176 -8.19 -9.11 -12.40
CA HIS A 176 -8.79 -10.16 -11.55
C HIS A 176 -9.22 -9.66 -10.16
N GLY A 177 -8.89 -8.42 -9.80
CA GLY A 177 -9.17 -7.83 -8.48
C GLY A 177 -7.99 -7.92 -7.52
N LEU A 178 -7.93 -6.97 -6.59
CA LEU A 178 -6.94 -6.95 -5.52
C LEU A 178 -7.36 -7.87 -4.36
N PRO A 179 -6.42 -8.26 -3.48
CA PRO A 179 -6.76 -8.83 -2.19
C PRO A 179 -7.75 -7.94 -1.42
N GLU A 180 -8.67 -8.53 -0.68
CA GLU A 180 -9.83 -7.85 -0.08
C GLU A 180 -9.48 -6.53 0.62
N ARG A 181 -8.49 -6.53 1.54
CA ARG A 181 -8.08 -5.32 2.26
C ARG A 181 -7.46 -4.27 1.33
N ALA A 182 -6.69 -4.72 0.34
CA ALA A 182 -6.12 -3.84 -0.67
C ALA A 182 -7.21 -3.22 -1.55
N GLN A 183 -8.24 -3.98 -1.92
CA GLN A 183 -9.37 -3.46 -2.69
C GLN A 183 -10.13 -2.39 -1.90
N GLN A 184 -10.42 -2.63 -0.63
CA GLN A 184 -11.11 -1.66 0.23
C GLN A 184 -10.32 -0.34 0.32
N PHE A 185 -9.02 -0.43 0.55
CA PHE A 185 -8.17 0.75 0.65
C PHE A 185 -8.00 1.49 -0.69
N PHE A 186 -7.83 0.74 -1.78
CA PHE A 186 -7.76 1.28 -3.13
C PHE A 186 -9.02 2.09 -3.50
N ASP A 187 -10.21 1.55 -3.23
CA ASP A 187 -11.47 2.23 -3.53
C ASP A 187 -11.66 3.47 -2.64
N THR A 188 -11.22 3.40 -1.38
CA THR A 188 -11.22 4.54 -0.46
C THR A 188 -10.29 5.66 -0.94
N LEU A 189 -9.07 5.33 -1.40
CA LEU A 189 -8.15 6.31 -1.99
C LEU A 189 -8.75 6.97 -3.24
N LYS A 190 -9.34 6.18 -4.15
CA LYS A 190 -10.00 6.72 -5.34
C LYS A 190 -11.10 7.71 -5.00
N GLN A 191 -11.91 7.37 -4.01
CA GLN A 191 -13.01 8.24 -3.56
C GLN A 191 -12.46 9.52 -2.93
N PHE A 192 -11.49 9.41 -2.01
CA PHE A 192 -10.94 10.54 -1.28
C PHE A 192 -10.23 11.54 -2.21
N TYR A 193 -9.37 11.05 -3.11
CA TYR A 193 -8.61 11.87 -4.05
C TYR A 193 -9.38 12.17 -5.35
N ASN A 194 -10.62 11.69 -5.49
CA ASN A 194 -11.46 11.89 -6.67
C ASN A 194 -10.78 11.50 -7.99
N THR A 195 -10.12 10.35 -8.00
CA THR A 195 -9.36 9.84 -9.17
C THR A 195 -10.14 8.81 -9.98
N SER A 196 -11.39 8.52 -9.63
CA SER A 196 -12.22 7.44 -10.18
C SER A 196 -12.36 7.46 -11.70
N THR A 197 -12.27 8.64 -12.32
CA THR A 197 -12.35 8.82 -13.78
C THR A 197 -11.00 8.64 -14.50
N ARG A 198 -9.88 8.66 -13.79
CA ARG A 198 -8.54 8.67 -14.39
C ARG A 198 -7.97 7.28 -14.63
N ILE A 199 -8.28 6.31 -13.78
CA ILE A 199 -7.66 4.97 -13.82
C ILE A 199 -8.10 4.17 -15.05
N GLY A 200 -9.31 4.36 -15.57
CA GLY A 200 -9.80 3.68 -16.78
C GLY A 200 -9.21 4.18 -18.09
N HIS A 201 -8.67 5.42 -18.13
CA HIS A 201 -8.15 6.04 -19.35
C HIS A 201 -6.63 6.06 -19.45
N ASP A 202 -5.93 5.98 -18.33
CA ASP A 202 -4.47 6.17 -18.27
C ASP A 202 -3.67 4.87 -18.18
N TRP A 203 -4.35 3.72 -18.10
CA TRP A 203 -3.68 2.42 -18.12
C TRP A 203 -3.24 2.09 -19.56
N ASN A 204 -2.11 2.64 -19.95
CA ASN A 204 -1.38 2.21 -21.14
C ASN A 204 0.01 1.78 -20.66
N HIS A 205 0.39 0.53 -20.96
CA HIS A 205 1.72 -0.03 -20.67
C HIS A 205 2.88 0.91 -21.08
N ASP A 206 2.67 1.75 -22.09
CA ASP A 206 3.66 2.70 -22.61
C ASP A 206 3.74 4.01 -21.80
N LYS A 207 2.78 4.30 -20.92
CA LYS A 207 2.75 5.51 -20.09
C LYS A 207 3.32 5.33 -18.69
N VAL A 208 3.71 4.12 -18.33
CA VAL A 208 4.53 3.88 -17.16
C VAL A 208 5.91 4.45 -17.45
N ARG A 209 6.04 5.76 -17.31
CA ARG A 209 7.35 6.40 -17.32
C ARG A 209 8.12 5.88 -16.13
N ILE A 210 8.91 4.86 -16.41
CA ILE A 210 10.00 4.43 -15.57
C ILE A 210 10.89 5.67 -15.44
N ALA A 211 10.85 6.32 -14.30
CA ALA A 211 11.85 7.34 -14.01
C ALA A 211 13.21 6.66 -14.17
N PRO A 212 14.18 7.27 -14.88
CA PRO A 212 15.51 6.69 -14.95
C PRO A 212 16.00 6.44 -13.54
N ALA A 213 16.66 5.30 -13.32
CA ALA A 213 17.32 4.96 -12.08
C ALA A 213 18.33 6.08 -11.76
N GLY A 214 17.92 7.04 -11.01
CA GLY A 214 18.71 8.22 -10.64
C GLY A 214 18.22 8.69 -9.29
N ASN A 215 19.03 8.45 -8.36
CA ASN A 215 19.43 9.14 -7.12
C ASN A 215 18.62 10.37 -6.65
N GLU A 216 17.37 10.55 -7.07
CA GLU A 216 16.51 11.65 -6.59
C GLU A 216 15.95 11.38 -5.19
N TYR A 217 15.77 10.12 -4.82
CA TYR A 217 15.34 9.76 -3.47
C TYR A 217 16.40 10.09 -2.41
N LEU A 218 17.69 10.05 -2.80
CA LEU A 218 18.80 10.45 -1.92
C LEU A 218 19.08 11.96 -1.98
N LYS A 219 18.74 12.66 -3.07
CA LYS A 219 18.94 14.12 -3.18
C LYS A 219 17.95 14.94 -2.36
N SER A 220 16.76 14.42 -2.07
CA SER A 220 15.85 15.06 -1.12
C SER A 220 16.32 14.91 0.33
N ARG A 221 17.22 13.97 0.63
CA ARG A 221 17.79 13.74 1.96
C ARG A 221 18.89 14.74 2.35
N THR A 222 19.45 15.48 1.40
CA THR A 222 20.57 16.43 1.66
C THR A 222 20.20 17.90 1.53
N ALA A 223 18.96 18.22 1.13
CA ALA A 223 18.54 19.61 0.92
C ALA A 223 17.93 20.28 2.17
N ASP A 224 17.62 19.54 3.23
CA ASP A 224 17.06 20.09 4.47
C ASP A 224 18.07 20.20 5.63
N THR A 225 19.37 20.19 5.32
CA THR A 225 20.40 20.47 6.33
C THR A 225 21.35 21.54 5.82
N LEU A 226 20.90 22.77 5.78
CA LEU A 226 21.69 24.01 5.88
C LEU A 226 20.78 25.13 6.42
#